data_a6005b6b0be050204470965fe6901500
#
_entry.id   a6005b6b0be050204470965fe6901500
#
_cell.length_a   1.000
_cell.length_b   1.000
_cell.length_c   1.000
_cell.angle_alpha   90.00
_cell.angle_beta   90.00
_cell.angle_gamma   90.00
#
_symmetry.space_group_name_H-M   'P 1'
#
loop_
_entity.id
_entity.type
_entity.pdbx_description
1 polymer ?
#
loop_
_entity_poly.entity_id
_entity_poly.type
_entity_poly.pdbx_seq_one_letter_code
_entity_poly.pdbx_strand_id
1 'polypeptide(L)'
;MKIKKMIQFILFTAIIFSLTGCGKSYEKKIEERYGIEIEGADNDTLKIIDEYFSKLPKGFVEELKKYEGIDNRKIFIKISDEYNENVDFYSDIGKGDYWTIGNGQYMDMGLGCCTMYSIKCNVETRKNTNNFLSDWNDYNPEGFEYGNLEKFKNNMPDNSNDDEDIYFVTEPSMEQESSDWADMFSSMINYDMQVIYDRCSKVRAKAKYLCEEIERAFETVDETAYWNRYFTETK
;
A
#
# COMPACT_ATOMS: atom_id res chain seq x y z
N MET A 1 43.71 -29.59 -38.29
CA MET A 1 42.23 -29.45 -38.26
C MET A 1 41.63 -29.64 -36.86
N LYS A 2 42.24 -30.36 -35.93
CA LYS A 2 41.67 -30.59 -34.57
C LYS A 2 41.79 -29.39 -33.60
N ILE A 3 42.85 -28.60 -33.68
CA ILE A 3 43.08 -27.46 -32.77
C ILE A 3 42.09 -26.29 -33.03
N LYS A 4 41.76 -25.97 -34.29
CA LYS A 4 40.78 -24.94 -34.61
C LYS A 4 39.35 -25.22 -34.11
N LYS A 5 38.93 -26.50 -34.13
CA LYS A 5 37.62 -26.92 -33.61
C LYS A 5 37.57 -26.87 -32.09
N MET A 6 38.68 -27.13 -31.40
CA MET A 6 38.77 -27.06 -29.95
C MET A 6 38.72 -25.60 -29.44
N ILE A 7 39.37 -24.68 -30.16
CA ILE A 7 39.35 -23.24 -29.83
C ILE A 7 37.95 -22.68 -30.06
N GLN A 8 37.22 -23.07 -31.12
CA GLN A 8 35.85 -22.65 -31.34
C GLN A 8 34.88 -23.19 -30.27
N PHE A 9 35.10 -24.41 -29.78
CA PHE A 9 34.29 -25.00 -28.71
C PHE A 9 34.53 -24.30 -27.37
N ILE A 10 35.76 -23.95 -27.06
CA ILE A 10 36.12 -23.22 -25.83
C ILE A 10 35.58 -21.77 -25.88
N LEU A 11 35.62 -21.10 -27.05
CA LEU A 11 35.01 -19.77 -27.21
C LEU A 11 33.50 -19.81 -27.11
N PHE A 12 32.84 -20.84 -27.62
CA PHE A 12 31.38 -20.98 -27.56
C PHE A 12 30.89 -21.29 -26.13
N THR A 13 31.62 -22.12 -25.38
CA THR A 13 31.35 -22.37 -23.95
C THR A 13 31.63 -21.13 -23.08
N ALA A 14 32.69 -20.38 -23.38
CA ALA A 14 32.96 -19.12 -22.66
C ALA A 14 31.91 -18.05 -22.89
N ILE A 15 31.29 -17.96 -24.09
CA ILE A 15 30.22 -17.04 -24.41
C ILE A 15 28.90 -17.47 -23.71
N ILE A 16 28.63 -18.77 -23.61
CA ILE A 16 27.47 -19.28 -22.88
C ILE A 16 27.60 -19.02 -21.38
N PHE A 17 28.79 -19.16 -20.80
CA PHE A 17 29.04 -18.82 -19.39
C PHE A 17 29.05 -17.30 -19.10
N SER A 18 29.34 -16.46 -20.09
CA SER A 18 29.23 -15.00 -19.91
C SER A 18 27.83 -14.46 -20.07
N LEU A 19 26.87 -15.23 -20.61
CA LEU A 19 25.44 -14.88 -20.68
C LEU A 19 24.65 -15.37 -19.48
N THR A 20 25.18 -16.29 -18.67
CA THR A 20 24.67 -16.59 -17.35
C THR A 20 25.33 -15.66 -16.31
N GLY A 21 25.35 -14.36 -16.62
CA GLY A 21 25.66 -13.34 -15.63
C GLY A 21 24.69 -13.53 -14.47
N CYS A 22 25.23 -13.91 -13.32
CA CYS A 22 24.54 -14.12 -12.06
C CYS A 22 24.02 -12.77 -11.51
N GLY A 23 23.23 -12.03 -12.31
CA GLY A 23 22.46 -10.88 -11.88
C GLY A 23 21.18 -11.41 -11.27
N LYS A 24 20.90 -11.02 -10.01
CA LYS A 24 19.61 -11.29 -9.41
C LYS A 24 18.49 -10.80 -10.34
N SER A 25 17.39 -11.54 -10.43
CA SER A 25 16.20 -11.10 -11.16
C SER A 25 15.71 -9.75 -10.59
N TYR A 26 14.98 -9.00 -11.37
CA TYR A 26 14.43 -7.71 -10.92
C TYR A 26 13.54 -7.90 -9.69
N GLU A 27 12.69 -8.93 -9.70
CA GLU A 27 11.89 -9.36 -8.56
C GLU A 27 12.74 -9.55 -7.30
N LYS A 28 13.81 -10.34 -7.39
CA LYS A 28 14.71 -10.59 -6.25
C LYS A 28 15.34 -9.33 -5.68
N LYS A 29 15.61 -8.33 -6.52
CA LYS A 29 16.14 -7.04 -6.07
C LYS A 29 15.10 -6.22 -5.30
N ILE A 30 13.82 -6.28 -5.73
CA ILE A 30 12.70 -5.62 -5.04
C ILE A 30 12.46 -6.30 -3.70
N GLU A 31 12.35 -7.63 -3.68
CA GLU A 31 12.18 -8.41 -2.45
C GLU A 31 13.25 -8.09 -1.40
N GLU A 32 14.53 -8.08 -1.81
CA GLU A 32 15.64 -7.78 -0.90
C GLU A 32 15.68 -6.31 -0.46
N ARG A 33 15.27 -5.38 -1.34
CA ARG A 33 15.26 -3.95 -1.03
C ARG A 33 14.22 -3.60 0.02
N TYR A 34 13.04 -4.18 -0.08
CA TYR A 34 11.91 -3.84 0.77
C TYR A 34 11.61 -4.90 1.85
N GLY A 35 12.27 -6.05 1.81
CA GLY A 35 12.04 -7.14 2.77
C GLY A 35 10.68 -7.78 2.64
N ILE A 36 10.18 -7.93 1.41
CA ILE A 36 8.90 -8.55 1.04
C ILE A 36 9.12 -9.82 0.22
N GLU A 37 8.10 -10.63 0.04
CA GLU A 37 8.09 -11.76 -0.88
C GLU A 37 7.01 -11.55 -1.96
N ILE A 38 7.32 -11.84 -3.22
CA ILE A 38 6.44 -11.60 -4.37
C ILE A 38 6.20 -12.92 -5.12
N GLU A 39 4.96 -13.17 -5.51
CA GLU A 39 4.56 -14.31 -6.33
C GLU A 39 3.65 -13.87 -7.47
N GLY A 40 3.95 -14.30 -8.70
CA GLY A 40 3.08 -14.13 -9.88
C GLY A 40 3.20 -12.79 -10.61
N ALA A 41 4.13 -11.91 -10.23
CA ALA A 41 4.29 -10.60 -10.85
C ALA A 41 5.07 -10.67 -12.17
N ASP A 42 4.56 -10.07 -13.23
CA ASP A 42 5.30 -9.78 -14.44
C ASP A 42 6.17 -8.51 -14.28
N ASN A 43 6.95 -8.16 -15.31
CA ASN A 43 7.87 -7.03 -15.23
C ASN A 43 7.17 -5.67 -15.06
N ASP A 44 5.97 -5.49 -15.57
CA ASP A 44 5.24 -4.23 -15.47
C ASP A 44 4.61 -4.11 -14.07
N THR A 45 4.07 -5.20 -13.55
CA THR A 45 3.63 -5.35 -12.16
C THR A 45 4.76 -5.09 -11.17
N LEU A 46 5.96 -5.64 -11.41
CA LEU A 46 7.13 -5.40 -10.56
C LEU A 46 7.53 -3.91 -10.51
N LYS A 47 7.36 -3.15 -11.60
CA LYS A 47 7.61 -1.70 -11.61
C LYS A 47 6.61 -0.95 -10.72
N ILE A 48 5.34 -1.33 -10.76
CA ILE A 48 4.30 -0.74 -9.91
C ILE A 48 4.62 -1.02 -8.44
N ILE A 49 4.98 -2.25 -8.10
CA ILE A 49 5.39 -2.62 -6.75
C ILE A 49 6.61 -1.80 -6.29
N ASP A 50 7.66 -1.71 -7.12
CA ASP A 50 8.87 -0.94 -6.80
C ASP A 50 8.55 0.55 -6.60
N GLU A 51 7.76 1.15 -7.48
CA GLU A 51 7.31 2.53 -7.35
C GLU A 51 6.51 2.75 -6.06
N TYR A 52 5.54 1.87 -5.77
CA TYR A 52 4.72 1.97 -4.57
C TYR A 52 5.58 1.91 -3.29
N PHE A 53 6.40 0.88 -3.14
CA PHE A 53 7.24 0.70 -1.94
C PHE A 53 8.32 1.79 -1.81
N SER A 54 8.74 2.41 -2.90
CA SER A 54 9.68 3.54 -2.87
C SER A 54 9.12 4.79 -2.21
N LYS A 55 7.79 4.92 -2.12
CA LYS A 55 7.08 6.03 -1.46
C LYS A 55 6.95 5.82 0.06
N LEU A 56 7.16 4.60 0.55
CA LEU A 56 7.07 4.30 1.98
C LEU A 56 8.33 4.78 2.72
N PRO A 57 8.21 5.25 3.97
CA PRO A 57 9.36 5.67 4.77
C PRO A 57 10.40 4.56 4.91
N LYS A 58 11.67 4.95 4.97
CA LYS A 58 12.76 3.99 5.13
C LYS A 58 12.62 3.25 6.46
N GLY A 59 12.61 1.93 6.40
CA GLY A 59 12.47 1.05 7.57
C GLY A 59 11.02 0.82 7.99
N PHE A 60 10.05 1.49 7.37
CA PHE A 60 8.63 1.34 7.69
C PHE A 60 8.12 -0.09 7.50
N VAL A 61 8.49 -0.74 6.39
CA VAL A 61 8.12 -2.14 6.14
C VAL A 61 8.67 -3.08 7.20
N GLU A 62 9.92 -2.85 7.65
CA GLU A 62 10.51 -3.64 8.73
C GLU A 62 9.81 -3.38 10.08
N GLU A 63 9.40 -2.15 10.35
CA GLU A 63 8.62 -1.83 11.53
C GLU A 63 7.21 -2.43 11.46
N LEU A 64 6.58 -2.37 10.28
CA LEU A 64 5.26 -2.94 10.02
C LEU A 64 5.22 -4.46 10.30
N LYS A 65 6.31 -5.18 10.09
CA LYS A 65 6.45 -6.60 10.40
C LYS A 65 6.71 -6.91 11.88
N LYS A 66 6.98 -5.91 12.72
CA LYS A 66 7.24 -6.10 14.15
C LYS A 66 5.93 -6.24 14.92
N TYR A 67 5.65 -7.46 15.35
CA TYR A 67 4.56 -7.73 16.27
C TYR A 67 5.15 -8.20 17.61
N GLU A 68 4.50 -7.88 18.71
CA GLU A 68 5.03 -8.23 20.02
C GLU A 68 5.18 -9.75 20.19
N GLY A 69 6.39 -10.19 20.53
CA GLY A 69 6.68 -11.60 20.76
C GLY A 69 6.74 -12.48 19.52
N ILE A 70 6.72 -11.89 18.32
CA ILE A 70 6.77 -12.63 17.05
C ILE A 70 7.93 -12.11 16.20
N ASP A 71 8.91 -12.97 16.01
CA ASP A 71 10.06 -12.71 15.15
C ASP A 71 9.81 -13.22 13.72
N ASN A 72 10.50 -12.58 12.75
CA ASN A 72 10.56 -13.05 11.36
C ASN A 72 9.23 -13.09 10.59
N ARG A 73 8.29 -12.23 10.93
CA ARG A 73 7.09 -12.04 10.08
C ARG A 73 7.49 -11.55 8.70
N LYS A 74 6.68 -11.92 7.71
CA LYS A 74 6.90 -11.57 6.31
C LYS A 74 5.66 -10.90 5.74
N ILE A 75 5.87 -10.11 4.70
CA ILE A 75 4.79 -9.61 3.85
C ILE A 75 4.89 -10.37 2.53
N PHE A 76 3.83 -11.09 2.19
CA PHE A 76 3.71 -11.86 0.96
C PHE A 76 2.74 -11.15 0.03
N ILE A 77 3.20 -10.85 -1.19
CA ILE A 77 2.36 -10.25 -2.22
C ILE A 77 2.14 -11.31 -3.30
N LYS A 78 0.91 -11.76 -3.46
CA LYS A 78 0.52 -12.67 -4.51
C LYS A 78 -0.31 -11.92 -5.55
N ILE A 79 0.17 -11.95 -6.80
CA ILE A 79 -0.58 -11.39 -7.92
C ILE A 79 -1.46 -12.47 -8.52
N SER A 80 -2.77 -12.20 -8.60
CA SER A 80 -3.74 -13.11 -9.20
C SER A 80 -3.84 -12.86 -10.70
N ASP A 81 -3.83 -13.92 -11.50
CA ASP A 81 -4.11 -13.85 -12.94
C ASP A 81 -5.60 -13.60 -13.25
N GLU A 82 -6.47 -13.84 -12.27
CA GLU A 82 -7.88 -13.52 -12.37
C GLU A 82 -8.09 -12.05 -12.03
N TYR A 83 -8.74 -11.31 -12.92
CA TYR A 83 -9.24 -9.97 -12.59
C TYR A 83 -10.22 -10.13 -11.44
N ASN A 84 -9.76 -9.77 -10.26
CA ASN A 84 -10.57 -9.74 -9.06
C ASN A 84 -10.63 -8.29 -8.59
N GLU A 85 -11.83 -7.73 -8.52
CA GLU A 85 -12.04 -6.40 -7.93
C GLU A 85 -11.75 -6.41 -6.42
N ASN A 86 -11.66 -7.59 -5.84
CA ASN A 86 -11.41 -7.76 -4.42
C ASN A 86 -9.91 -7.86 -4.15
N VAL A 87 -9.46 -7.01 -3.26
CA VAL A 87 -8.17 -7.11 -2.62
C VAL A 87 -8.36 -7.94 -1.36
N ASP A 88 -7.71 -9.09 -1.32
CA ASP A 88 -7.75 -9.93 -0.14
C ASP A 88 -6.52 -9.66 0.73
N PHE A 89 -6.77 -9.18 1.93
CA PHE A 89 -5.78 -9.10 2.99
C PHE A 89 -6.06 -10.17 4.05
N TYR A 90 -5.01 -10.86 4.44
CA TYR A 90 -5.07 -11.85 5.51
C TYR A 90 -3.80 -11.75 6.37
N SER A 91 -3.95 -11.74 7.69
CA SER A 91 -2.84 -11.77 8.64
C SER A 91 -2.84 -13.09 9.42
N ASP A 92 -1.72 -13.82 9.35
CA ASP A 92 -1.48 -15.02 10.16
C ASP A 92 -0.45 -14.69 11.25
N ILE A 93 -0.92 -14.61 12.49
CA ILE A 93 -0.05 -14.37 13.63
C ILE A 93 1.05 -15.44 13.67
N GLY A 94 2.30 -15.02 13.52
CA GLY A 94 3.47 -15.87 13.49
C GLY A 94 4.04 -16.20 12.11
N LYS A 95 3.29 -15.98 11.01
CA LYS A 95 3.81 -16.19 9.66
C LYS A 95 3.97 -14.89 8.90
N GLY A 96 2.96 -14.06 8.83
CA GLY A 96 3.02 -12.81 8.10
C GLY A 96 1.67 -12.29 7.65
N ASP A 97 1.74 -11.23 6.86
CA ASP A 97 0.61 -10.62 6.18
C ASP A 97 0.61 -11.08 4.71
N TYR A 98 -0.54 -11.54 4.26
CA TYR A 98 -0.74 -12.06 2.91
C TYR A 98 -1.64 -11.11 2.13
N TRP A 99 -1.13 -10.61 1.02
CA TRP A 99 -1.80 -9.67 0.16
C TRP A 99 -2.07 -10.37 -1.18
N THR A 100 -3.33 -10.61 -1.48
CA THR A 100 -3.73 -11.11 -2.80
C THR A 100 -4.28 -9.95 -3.60
N ILE A 101 -3.60 -9.58 -4.68
CA ILE A 101 -3.92 -8.41 -5.48
C ILE A 101 -4.21 -8.84 -6.90
N GLY A 102 -5.33 -8.39 -7.46
CA GLY A 102 -5.68 -8.63 -8.85
C GLY A 102 -4.70 -7.98 -9.80
N ASN A 103 -4.36 -8.66 -10.89
CA ASN A 103 -3.56 -8.09 -11.96
C ASN A 103 -4.42 -7.12 -12.78
N GLY A 104 -4.01 -5.84 -12.87
CA GLY A 104 -4.74 -4.85 -13.67
C GLY A 104 -4.72 -3.42 -13.11
N GLN A 105 -5.71 -2.61 -13.54
CA GLN A 105 -5.77 -1.17 -13.29
C GLN A 105 -5.95 -0.73 -11.83
N TYR A 106 -6.31 -1.65 -10.93
CA TYR A 106 -6.50 -1.35 -9.50
C TYR A 106 -5.39 -1.89 -8.61
N MET A 107 -4.25 -2.25 -9.20
CA MET A 107 -3.15 -2.85 -8.46
C MET A 107 -2.57 -1.90 -7.41
N ASP A 108 -2.39 -0.65 -7.74
CA ASP A 108 -1.87 0.40 -6.84
C ASP A 108 -2.82 0.62 -5.66
N MET A 109 -4.14 0.66 -5.92
CA MET A 109 -5.15 0.73 -4.87
C MET A 109 -5.06 -0.48 -3.95
N GLY A 110 -4.93 -1.67 -4.54
CA GLY A 110 -4.76 -2.91 -3.81
C GLY A 110 -3.56 -2.90 -2.87
N LEU A 111 -2.41 -2.45 -3.34
CA LEU A 111 -1.21 -2.28 -2.51
C LEU A 111 -1.45 -1.32 -1.34
N GLY A 112 -2.12 -0.19 -1.60
CA GLY A 112 -2.45 0.80 -0.58
C GLY A 112 -3.41 0.26 0.48
N CYS A 113 -4.49 -0.41 0.05
CA CYS A 113 -5.46 -1.03 0.94
C CYS A 113 -4.79 -2.10 1.83
N CYS A 114 -4.04 -3.03 1.24
CA CYS A 114 -3.33 -4.06 2.01
C CYS A 114 -2.32 -3.47 2.99
N THR A 115 -1.61 -2.40 2.61
CA THR A 115 -0.70 -1.71 3.53
C THR A 115 -1.46 -1.16 4.73
N MET A 116 -2.61 -0.51 4.51
CA MET A 116 -3.40 0.04 5.61
C MET A 116 -3.97 -1.05 6.53
N TYR A 117 -4.41 -2.18 5.98
CA TYR A 117 -4.79 -3.34 6.79
C TYR A 117 -3.62 -3.86 7.63
N SER A 118 -2.41 -3.96 7.04
CA SER A 118 -1.20 -4.33 7.79
C SER A 118 -0.86 -3.33 8.90
N ILE A 119 -1.02 -2.02 8.64
CA ILE A 119 -0.87 -0.97 9.66
C ILE A 119 -1.84 -1.23 10.82
N LYS A 120 -3.13 -1.37 10.52
CA LYS A 120 -4.17 -1.59 11.52
C LYS A 120 -3.88 -2.83 12.36
N CYS A 121 -3.60 -3.97 11.72
CA CYS A 121 -3.25 -5.22 12.43
C CYS A 121 -1.99 -5.07 13.30
N ASN A 122 -0.94 -4.42 12.80
CA ASN A 122 0.27 -4.19 13.57
C ASN A 122 -0.03 -3.37 14.84
N VAL A 123 -0.80 -2.29 14.70
CA VAL A 123 -1.13 -1.40 15.80
C VAL A 123 -2.03 -2.11 16.83
N GLU A 124 -3.03 -2.86 16.40
CA GLU A 124 -3.95 -3.61 17.28
C GLU A 124 -3.26 -4.70 18.08
N THR A 125 -2.16 -5.28 17.55
CA THR A 125 -1.40 -6.33 18.26
C THR A 125 -0.34 -5.79 19.22
N ARG A 126 -0.04 -4.48 19.19
CA ARG A 126 0.89 -3.84 20.12
C ARG A 126 0.21 -3.56 21.47
N LYS A 127 0.95 -3.70 22.57
CA LYS A 127 0.47 -3.27 23.89
C LYS A 127 0.19 -1.77 23.90
N ASN A 128 -0.98 -1.36 24.37
CA ASN A 128 -1.44 0.02 24.59
C ASN A 128 -1.91 0.81 23.34
N THR A 129 -2.37 0.15 22.29
CA THR A 129 -2.87 0.83 21.08
C THR A 129 -4.38 0.78 20.90
N ASN A 130 -5.13 0.70 21.98
CA ASN A 130 -6.60 0.61 21.96
C ASN A 130 -7.33 1.84 21.35
N ASN A 131 -6.57 2.87 20.96
CA ASN A 131 -7.13 4.13 20.48
C ASN A 131 -6.72 4.50 19.05
N PHE A 132 -6.12 3.57 18.28
CA PHE A 132 -5.78 3.84 16.89
C PHE A 132 -7.06 3.99 16.05
N LEU A 133 -7.22 5.12 15.39
CA LEU A 133 -8.42 5.51 14.65
C LEU A 133 -9.72 5.49 15.47
N SER A 134 -9.65 5.66 16.82
CA SER A 134 -10.84 5.66 17.67
C SER A 134 -11.86 6.72 17.31
N ASP A 135 -11.38 7.88 16.83
CA ASP A 135 -12.21 9.05 16.53
C ASP A 135 -12.53 9.14 15.02
N TRP A 136 -12.27 8.06 14.25
CA TRP A 136 -12.46 8.05 12.79
C TRP A 136 -13.89 8.42 12.37
N ASN A 137 -14.86 7.91 13.10
CA ASN A 137 -16.28 8.17 12.82
C ASN A 137 -16.71 9.61 13.08
N ASP A 138 -15.97 10.38 13.89
CA ASP A 138 -16.26 11.80 14.14
C ASP A 138 -16.00 12.67 12.90
N TYR A 139 -15.26 12.13 11.91
CA TYR A 139 -15.02 12.76 10.63
C TYR A 139 -16.06 12.42 9.55
N ASN A 140 -17.09 11.65 9.88
CA ASN A 140 -18.20 11.32 9.00
C ASN A 140 -19.35 12.34 9.12
N PRO A 141 -20.28 12.38 8.14
CA PRO A 141 -21.47 13.23 8.23
C PRO A 141 -22.32 12.88 9.46
N GLU A 142 -23.02 13.85 10.02
CA GLU A 142 -23.92 13.61 11.14
C GLU A 142 -24.97 12.55 10.80
N GLY A 143 -25.09 11.53 11.65
CA GLY A 143 -26.00 10.41 11.47
C GLY A 143 -25.64 9.47 10.33
N PHE A 144 -24.35 9.47 9.92
CA PHE A 144 -23.83 8.49 8.98
C PHE A 144 -23.71 7.12 9.64
N GLU A 145 -24.06 6.09 8.87
CA GLU A 145 -23.88 4.68 9.22
C GLU A 145 -23.34 3.96 7.97
N TYR A 146 -22.24 3.22 8.12
CA TYR A 146 -21.67 2.43 7.01
C TYR A 146 -22.71 1.46 6.42
N GLY A 147 -22.66 1.26 5.11
CA GLY A 147 -23.61 0.44 4.36
C GLY A 147 -24.90 1.16 3.94
N ASN A 148 -25.11 2.40 4.36
CA ASN A 148 -26.29 3.20 3.98
C ASN A 148 -25.96 4.14 2.81
N LEU A 149 -25.53 3.58 1.67
CA LEU A 149 -25.01 4.33 0.51
C LEU A 149 -26.03 5.32 -0.06
N GLU A 150 -27.28 4.93 -0.21
CA GLU A 150 -28.32 5.75 -0.86
C GLU A 150 -28.56 7.08 -0.14
N LYS A 151 -28.47 7.08 1.18
CA LYS A 151 -28.67 8.30 2.00
C LYS A 151 -27.51 9.28 1.81
N PHE A 152 -26.31 8.79 1.59
CA PHE A 152 -25.08 9.59 1.60
C PHE A 152 -24.36 9.64 0.25
N LYS A 153 -24.98 9.21 -0.84
CA LYS A 153 -24.39 9.19 -2.18
C LYS A 153 -23.89 10.54 -2.68
N ASN A 154 -24.41 11.63 -2.16
CA ASN A 154 -23.99 12.99 -2.51
C ASN A 154 -22.75 13.46 -1.73
N ASN A 155 -22.23 12.64 -0.81
CA ASN A 155 -21.05 12.98 -0.02
C ASN A 155 -19.73 12.51 -0.68
N MET A 156 -19.75 12.22 -1.99
CA MET A 156 -18.62 11.87 -2.83
C MET A 156 -18.31 12.95 -3.86
N PRO A 157 -17.05 13.07 -4.33
CA PRO A 157 -16.61 14.12 -5.23
C PRO A 157 -17.43 14.24 -6.54
N ASP A 158 -17.88 13.11 -7.10
CA ASP A 158 -18.58 13.08 -8.39
C ASP A 158 -20.08 13.39 -8.27
N ASN A 159 -20.65 13.27 -7.09
CA ASN A 159 -22.11 13.38 -6.87
C ASN A 159 -22.51 14.57 -6.00
N SER A 160 -21.57 15.19 -5.30
CA SER A 160 -21.85 16.34 -4.46
C SER A 160 -22.04 17.61 -5.29
N ASN A 161 -23.01 18.43 -4.91
CA ASN A 161 -23.17 19.79 -5.45
C ASN A 161 -22.40 20.83 -4.63
N ASP A 162 -21.91 20.46 -3.45
CA ASP A 162 -21.16 21.33 -2.54
C ASP A 162 -19.91 20.59 -2.05
N ASP A 163 -18.75 21.20 -2.25
CA ASP A 163 -17.46 20.64 -1.83
C ASP A 163 -17.35 20.46 -0.30
N GLU A 164 -18.10 21.24 0.46
CA GLU A 164 -18.17 21.12 1.94
C GLU A 164 -18.91 19.88 2.42
N ASP A 165 -19.72 19.26 1.56
CA ASP A 165 -20.47 18.04 1.87
C ASP A 165 -19.76 16.76 1.42
N ILE A 166 -18.53 16.86 0.92
CA ILE A 166 -17.73 15.70 0.50
C ILE A 166 -16.93 15.17 1.69
N TYR A 167 -17.18 13.91 2.04
CA TYR A 167 -16.58 13.21 3.18
C TYR A 167 -15.80 11.94 2.78
N PHE A 168 -16.06 11.37 1.61
CA PHE A 168 -15.53 10.10 1.15
C PHE A 168 -14.79 10.25 -0.16
N VAL A 169 -13.75 9.45 -0.37
CA VAL A 169 -12.96 9.48 -1.61
C VAL A 169 -13.51 8.57 -2.69
N THR A 170 -14.18 7.48 -2.31
CA THR A 170 -14.75 6.48 -3.22
C THR A 170 -16.10 5.99 -2.68
N GLU A 171 -16.90 5.32 -3.53
CA GLU A 171 -18.14 4.68 -3.09
C GLU A 171 -17.89 3.54 -2.09
N PRO A 172 -16.91 2.62 -2.31
CA PRO A 172 -16.55 1.61 -1.32
C PRO A 172 -16.21 2.14 0.07
N SER A 173 -15.70 3.37 0.16
CA SER A 173 -15.43 4.02 1.46
C SER A 173 -16.67 4.18 2.35
N MET A 174 -17.87 4.15 1.78
CA MET A 174 -19.11 4.25 2.54
C MET A 174 -19.70 2.89 2.94
N GLU A 175 -19.18 1.79 2.42
CA GLU A 175 -19.72 0.45 2.71
C GLU A 175 -19.33 -0.05 4.10
N GLN A 176 -18.08 0.20 4.49
CA GLN A 176 -17.56 -0.21 5.79
C GLN A 176 -16.38 0.67 6.21
N GLU A 177 -16.20 0.81 7.52
CA GLU A 177 -15.13 1.61 8.10
C GLU A 177 -13.73 1.20 7.59
N SER A 178 -13.51 -0.11 7.44
CA SER A 178 -12.23 -0.64 6.95
C SER A 178 -11.92 -0.23 5.51
N SER A 179 -12.92 -0.11 4.65
CA SER A 179 -12.74 0.42 3.30
C SER A 179 -12.44 1.93 3.33
N ASP A 180 -13.07 2.66 4.22
CA ASP A 180 -12.93 4.11 4.29
C ASP A 180 -11.49 4.54 4.62
N TRP A 181 -10.91 4.02 5.71
CA TRP A 181 -9.51 4.35 6.02
C TRP A 181 -8.51 3.71 5.05
N ALA A 182 -8.82 2.54 4.47
CA ALA A 182 -7.95 1.89 3.49
C ALA A 182 -7.92 2.66 2.16
N ASP A 183 -9.06 3.10 1.65
CA ASP A 183 -9.18 3.90 0.43
C ASP A 183 -8.56 5.28 0.60
N MET A 184 -8.74 5.90 1.77
CA MET A 184 -8.10 7.18 2.09
C MET A 184 -6.57 7.06 2.02
N PHE A 185 -5.99 6.08 2.68
CA PHE A 185 -4.55 5.85 2.67
C PHE A 185 -4.04 5.53 1.26
N SER A 186 -4.72 4.64 0.56
CA SER A 186 -4.37 4.25 -0.80
C SER A 186 -4.40 5.44 -1.75
N SER A 187 -5.42 6.29 -1.65
CA SER A 187 -5.56 7.50 -2.46
C SER A 187 -4.41 8.48 -2.22
N MET A 188 -4.01 8.69 -0.97
CA MET A 188 -2.90 9.58 -0.63
C MET A 188 -1.55 9.14 -1.23
N ILE A 189 -1.33 7.84 -1.36
CA ILE A 189 -0.07 7.32 -1.90
C ILE A 189 -0.08 7.28 -3.42
N ASN A 190 -1.20 6.89 -4.03
CA ASN A 190 -1.24 6.55 -5.44
C ASN A 190 -1.67 7.70 -6.33
N TYR A 191 -2.42 8.67 -5.81
CA TYR A 191 -2.95 9.79 -6.60
C TYR A 191 -2.46 11.14 -6.11
N ASP A 192 -2.63 12.15 -6.96
CA ASP A 192 -2.48 13.55 -6.56
C ASP A 192 -3.79 14.06 -5.97
N MET A 193 -3.87 14.04 -4.64
CA MET A 193 -5.07 14.45 -3.89
C MET A 193 -5.14 15.96 -3.65
N GLN A 194 -4.18 16.76 -4.14
CA GLN A 194 -4.11 18.19 -3.81
C GLN A 194 -5.41 18.93 -4.20
N VAL A 195 -5.93 18.68 -5.41
CA VAL A 195 -7.16 19.34 -5.88
C VAL A 195 -8.37 19.01 -5.00
N ILE A 196 -8.46 17.75 -4.54
CA ILE A 196 -9.55 17.33 -3.66
C ILE A 196 -9.40 17.98 -2.27
N TYR A 197 -8.20 17.99 -1.72
CA TYR A 197 -7.94 18.58 -0.40
C TYR A 197 -8.07 20.10 -0.37
N ASP A 198 -7.84 20.78 -1.49
CA ASP A 198 -8.03 22.23 -1.58
C ASP A 198 -9.51 22.62 -1.63
N ARG A 199 -10.37 21.73 -2.13
CA ARG A 199 -11.81 21.95 -2.27
C ARG A 199 -12.60 21.34 -1.09
N CYS A 200 -12.25 20.16 -0.66
CA CYS A 200 -13.03 19.32 0.25
C CYS A 200 -12.39 19.29 1.64
N SER A 201 -12.74 20.26 2.47
CA SER A 201 -12.16 20.44 3.81
C SER A 201 -12.35 19.23 4.73
N LYS A 202 -13.48 18.50 4.59
CA LYS A 202 -13.79 17.31 5.41
C LYS A 202 -12.90 16.12 5.04
N VAL A 203 -12.76 15.85 3.73
CA VAL A 203 -11.83 14.81 3.25
C VAL A 203 -10.40 15.13 3.69
N ARG A 204 -9.99 16.40 3.57
CA ARG A 204 -8.65 16.83 4.04
C ARG A 204 -8.44 16.62 5.53
N ALA A 205 -9.43 16.96 6.36
CA ALA A 205 -9.34 16.78 7.81
C ALA A 205 -9.21 15.30 8.19
N LYS A 206 -10.01 14.45 7.56
CA LYS A 206 -9.98 13.00 7.74
C LYS A 206 -8.64 12.40 7.34
N ALA A 207 -8.11 12.78 6.17
CA ALA A 207 -6.80 12.36 5.70
C ALA A 207 -5.67 12.80 6.63
N LYS A 208 -5.73 14.04 7.15
CA LYS A 208 -4.77 14.55 8.12
C LYS A 208 -4.78 13.76 9.42
N TYR A 209 -5.97 13.47 9.95
CA TYR A 209 -6.11 12.62 11.14
C TYR A 209 -5.48 11.24 10.93
N LEU A 210 -5.71 10.61 9.77
CA LEU A 210 -5.07 9.33 9.45
C LEU A 210 -3.54 9.40 9.47
N CYS A 211 -2.97 10.46 8.89
CA CYS A 211 -1.51 10.67 8.89
C CYS A 211 -0.95 10.85 10.31
N GLU A 212 -1.62 11.65 11.13
CA GLU A 212 -1.23 11.88 12.53
C GLU A 212 -1.29 10.60 13.37
N GLU A 213 -2.30 9.75 13.14
CA GLU A 213 -2.40 8.45 13.82
C GLU A 213 -1.30 7.47 13.39
N ILE A 214 -0.95 7.43 12.09
CA ILE A 214 0.15 6.61 11.59
C ILE A 214 1.48 7.10 12.14
N GLU A 215 1.74 8.42 12.12
CA GLU A 215 2.96 9.02 12.68
C GLU A 215 3.10 8.72 14.19
N ARG A 216 2.00 8.80 14.93
CA ARG A 216 1.98 8.46 16.35
C ARG A 216 2.30 6.99 16.62
N ALA A 217 1.88 6.10 15.71
CA ALA A 217 1.99 4.65 15.90
C ALA A 217 3.35 4.07 15.48
N PHE A 218 4.07 4.71 14.55
CA PHE A 218 5.29 4.18 13.94
C PHE A 218 6.50 5.11 14.13
N GLU A 219 7.61 4.56 14.64
CA GLU A 219 8.85 5.32 14.88
C GLU A 219 9.56 5.71 13.56
N THR A 220 9.32 4.99 12.49
CA THR A 220 9.90 5.24 11.16
C THR A 220 9.12 6.26 10.34
N VAL A 221 8.00 6.75 10.84
CA VAL A 221 7.15 7.75 10.18
C VAL A 221 7.33 9.09 10.85
N ASP A 222 7.59 10.12 10.06
CA ASP A 222 7.71 11.51 10.50
C ASP A 222 7.02 12.45 9.50
N GLU A 223 7.13 13.76 9.72
CA GLU A 223 6.55 14.79 8.85
C GLU A 223 7.03 14.75 7.40
N THR A 224 8.13 14.03 7.10
CA THR A 224 8.67 13.88 5.75
C THR A 224 8.07 12.71 4.98
N ALA A 225 7.21 11.90 5.59
CA ALA A 225 6.54 10.80 4.94
C ALA A 225 5.78 11.28 3.68
N TYR A 226 5.82 10.47 2.61
CA TYR A 226 5.29 10.84 1.30
C TYR A 226 3.83 11.33 1.33
N TRP A 227 3.00 10.75 2.18
CA TRP A 227 1.59 11.16 2.34
C TRP A 227 1.41 12.46 3.11
N ASN A 228 2.42 12.93 3.87
CA ASN A 228 2.36 14.19 4.60
C ASN A 228 2.57 15.42 3.69
N ARG A 229 2.98 15.22 2.41
CA ARG A 229 3.23 16.32 1.45
C ARG A 229 2.07 17.30 1.26
N TYR A 230 0.86 16.85 1.55
CA TYR A 230 -0.36 17.68 1.42
C TYR A 230 -0.64 18.56 2.65
N PHE A 231 0.02 18.30 3.78
CA PHE A 231 -0.27 18.93 5.07
C PHE A 231 0.88 19.77 5.62
N THR A 232 2.06 19.66 5.01
CA THR A 232 3.20 20.52 5.34
C THR A 232 2.93 21.93 4.80
N GLU A 233 2.94 22.94 5.69
CA GLU A 233 2.88 24.32 5.25
C GLU A 233 4.08 24.61 4.36
N THR A 234 3.82 25.05 3.12
CA THR A 234 4.88 25.58 2.24
C THR A 234 5.43 26.83 2.90
N LYS A 235 6.62 26.70 3.51
CA LYS A 235 7.36 27.84 4.08
C LYS A 235 7.85 28.78 3.01
#